data_db8b21bf60ef19069e31e91476f464fe
#
_entry.id   db8b21bf60ef19069e31e91476f464fe
#
_cell.length_a   1.000
_cell.length_b   1.000
_cell.length_c   1.000
_cell.angle_alpha   90.00
_cell.angle_beta   90.00
_cell.angle_gamma   90.00
#
_symmetry.space_group_name_H-M   'P 1'
#
loop_
_entity.id
_entity.type
_entity.pdbx_description
1 polymer ?
#
loop_
_entity_poly.entity_id
_entity_poly.type
_entity_poly.pdbx_seq_one_letter_code
_entity_poly.pdbx_strand_id
1 'polypeptide(L)'
;MALSSMTGFARSHGASGPYTFEWELKSVNAKGFDLRLRLPPGWDELEALAKKRAGELLSRGTVYANLTVKRSDAAQTIRINEDVLAAVVKVAGELAQRIDAVAPSIDGLLGIKGVIEVVEPESNEDEDKAAREAAAKAFEQALTSLVEMRRREGDALGQILMQRMDEIERLAKRAETAPGRKPEAIKARLAEQIAALLETSDRFDADRLSQEAILIATKADIREELDRIASHIGQAREMIGKGGPVGRRLDFLAQEFNREVNTCCSKSNDVELTNTGLEMKNVVEQFREQVQKLE
;
A
#
# COMPACT_ATOMS: atom_id res chain seq x y z
N MET A 1 1.10 -11.19 -17.97
CA MET A 1 1.64 -11.19 -16.58
C MET A 1 0.46 -10.93 -15.64
N ALA A 2 0.48 -11.48 -14.40
CA ALA A 2 -0.57 -11.17 -13.43
C ALA A 2 -0.44 -9.72 -12.94
N LEU A 3 -1.55 -9.12 -12.50
CA LEU A 3 -1.54 -7.88 -11.77
C LEU A 3 -0.97 -8.11 -10.36
N SER A 4 -0.37 -7.10 -9.77
CA SER A 4 0.17 -7.17 -8.42
C SER A 4 -0.29 -5.95 -7.61
N SER A 5 -0.77 -6.20 -6.38
CA SER A 5 -1.02 -5.13 -5.42
C SER A 5 0.29 -4.66 -4.79
N MET A 6 0.35 -3.42 -4.34
CA MET A 6 1.47 -2.92 -3.51
C MET A 6 1.28 -3.21 -2.02
N THR A 7 0.10 -3.67 -1.60
CA THR A 7 -0.18 -4.05 -0.20
C THR A 7 -0.04 -5.55 -0.01
N GLY A 8 0.35 -5.97 1.18
CA GLY A 8 0.48 -7.37 1.52
C GLY A 8 1.13 -7.58 2.88
N PHE A 9 0.99 -8.79 3.38
CA PHE A 9 1.55 -9.22 4.66
C PHE A 9 1.99 -10.69 4.57
N ALA A 10 3.15 -11.00 5.13
CA ALA A 10 3.62 -12.37 5.24
C ALA A 10 4.41 -12.58 6.53
N ARG A 11 4.37 -13.80 7.04
CA ARG A 11 5.20 -14.26 8.16
C ARG A 11 5.86 -15.57 7.82
N SER A 12 7.04 -15.76 8.35
CA SER A 12 7.69 -17.07 8.39
C SER A 12 8.35 -17.28 9.73
N HIS A 13 8.42 -18.54 10.15
CA HIS A 13 9.05 -18.94 11.38
C HIS A 13 10.12 -19.98 11.07
N GLY A 14 11.15 -20.02 11.89
CA GLY A 14 12.17 -21.05 11.78
C GLY A 14 12.91 -21.24 13.09
N ALA A 15 13.66 -22.32 13.14
CA ALA A 15 14.56 -22.65 14.27
C ALA A 15 15.87 -23.22 13.72
N SER A 16 16.96 -22.93 14.41
CA SER A 16 18.28 -23.50 14.13
C SER A 16 19.08 -23.53 15.42
N GLY A 17 19.44 -24.73 15.89
CA GLY A 17 20.07 -24.91 17.19
C GLY A 17 19.23 -24.27 18.32
N PRO A 18 19.85 -23.45 19.17
CA PRO A 18 19.14 -22.77 20.26
C PRO A 18 18.28 -21.57 19.80
N TYR A 19 18.35 -21.17 18.52
CA TYR A 19 17.69 -20.02 18.01
C TYR A 19 16.33 -20.34 17.41
N THR A 20 15.31 -19.54 17.76
CA THR A 20 14.04 -19.46 17.06
C THR A 20 13.90 -18.06 16.49
N PHE A 21 13.39 -17.94 15.28
CA PHE A 21 13.25 -16.66 14.61
C PHE A 21 11.93 -16.55 13.86
N GLU A 22 11.44 -15.32 13.80
CA GLU A 22 10.23 -14.95 13.08
C GLU A 22 10.52 -13.76 12.19
N TRP A 23 10.19 -13.87 10.92
CA TRP A 23 10.11 -12.77 9.99
C TRP A 23 8.67 -12.30 9.84
N GLU A 24 8.49 -10.99 9.94
CA GLU A 24 7.26 -10.31 9.60
C GLU A 24 7.53 -9.31 8.47
N LEU A 25 6.86 -9.49 7.33
CA LEU A 25 6.96 -8.62 6.17
C LEU A 25 5.62 -7.92 5.95
N LYS A 26 5.62 -6.59 5.89
CA LYS A 26 4.45 -5.76 5.60
C LYS A 26 4.75 -4.84 4.43
N SER A 27 3.98 -4.95 3.35
CA SER A 27 4.10 -4.10 2.17
C SER A 27 2.99 -3.04 2.17
N VAL A 28 3.36 -1.80 1.86
CA VAL A 28 2.44 -0.66 1.75
C VAL A 28 2.68 0.10 0.46
N ASN A 29 1.67 0.83 0.00
CA ASN A 29 1.75 1.63 -1.22
C ASN A 29 2.85 2.69 -1.14
N ALA A 30 3.69 2.79 -2.20
CA ALA A 30 4.70 3.83 -2.38
C ALA A 30 5.00 4.10 -3.86
N LYS A 31 5.62 5.26 -4.15
CA LYS A 31 5.96 5.67 -5.52
C LYS A 31 7.08 4.84 -6.15
N GLY A 32 7.99 4.32 -5.36
CA GLY A 32 9.11 3.47 -5.75
C GLY A 32 9.23 2.28 -4.82
N PHE A 33 10.19 1.38 -5.06
CA PHE A 33 10.51 0.30 -4.16
C PHE A 33 11.45 0.78 -3.05
N ASP A 34 11.15 0.44 -1.81
CA ASP A 34 12.00 0.64 -0.63
C ASP A 34 11.85 -0.54 0.33
N LEU A 35 12.97 -1.01 0.89
CA LEU A 35 12.96 -2.07 1.92
C LEU A 35 13.54 -1.51 3.22
N ARG A 36 12.71 -1.48 4.25
CA ARG A 36 13.07 -1.06 5.60
C ARG A 36 13.19 -2.27 6.50
N LEU A 37 14.41 -2.57 6.88
CA LEU A 37 14.75 -3.71 7.72
C LEU A 37 14.89 -3.28 9.18
N ARG A 38 14.36 -4.11 10.06
CA ARG A 38 14.63 -4.04 11.48
C ARG A 38 15.20 -5.39 11.91
N LEU A 39 16.50 -5.40 12.18
CA LEU A 39 17.27 -6.56 12.58
C LEU A 39 17.72 -6.44 14.03
N PRO A 40 17.79 -7.51 14.80
CA PRO A 40 18.41 -7.50 16.11
C PRO A 40 19.93 -7.33 15.97
N PRO A 41 20.64 -6.88 17.01
CA PRO A 41 22.11 -6.76 17.01
C PRO A 41 22.79 -8.06 16.61
N GLY A 42 23.80 -7.98 15.75
CA GLY A 42 24.58 -9.13 15.28
C GLY A 42 23.97 -9.91 14.09
N TRP A 43 22.85 -9.40 13.51
CA TRP A 43 22.20 -10.01 12.33
C TRP A 43 22.27 -9.11 11.09
N ASP A 44 23.11 -8.08 11.10
CA ASP A 44 23.22 -7.05 10.05
C ASP A 44 23.67 -7.62 8.69
N GLU A 45 24.36 -8.76 8.68
CA GLU A 45 24.77 -9.44 7.44
C GLU A 45 23.59 -9.82 6.53
N LEU A 46 22.39 -10.01 7.12
CA LEU A 46 21.19 -10.33 6.35
C LEU A 46 20.67 -9.13 5.53
N GLU A 47 21.08 -7.90 5.85
CA GLU A 47 20.56 -6.69 5.19
C GLU A 47 20.85 -6.66 3.68
N ALA A 48 22.11 -6.95 3.31
CA ALA A 48 22.53 -6.90 1.90
C ALA A 48 21.79 -7.97 1.07
N LEU A 49 21.65 -9.18 1.60
CA LEU A 49 20.94 -10.28 0.96
C LEU A 49 19.44 -9.94 0.83
N ALA A 50 18.81 -9.47 1.91
CA ALA A 50 17.40 -9.13 1.90
C ALA A 50 17.08 -8.02 0.91
N LYS A 51 17.88 -6.94 0.85
CA LYS A 51 17.74 -5.85 -0.11
C LYS A 51 17.85 -6.32 -1.55
N LYS A 52 18.86 -7.15 -1.84
CA LYS A 52 19.05 -7.72 -3.17
C LYS A 52 17.86 -8.56 -3.60
N ARG A 53 17.46 -9.53 -2.77
CA ARG A 53 16.37 -10.46 -3.12
C ARG A 53 15.00 -9.77 -3.24
N ALA A 54 14.70 -8.83 -2.35
CA ALA A 54 13.46 -8.07 -2.44
C ALA A 54 13.42 -7.17 -3.69
N GLY A 55 14.54 -6.52 -4.06
CA GLY A 55 14.64 -5.70 -5.28
C GLY A 55 14.55 -6.49 -6.59
N GLU A 56 14.87 -7.80 -6.59
CA GLU A 56 14.69 -8.67 -7.75
C GLU A 56 13.21 -9.04 -8.00
N LEU A 57 12.39 -9.06 -6.96
CA LEU A 57 11.00 -9.54 -7.02
C LEU A 57 9.94 -8.44 -6.97
N LEU A 58 10.30 -7.25 -6.44
CA LEU A 58 9.37 -6.15 -6.20
C LEU A 58 9.90 -4.88 -6.86
N SER A 59 9.04 -4.17 -7.60
CA SER A 59 9.40 -2.94 -8.31
C SER A 59 8.80 -1.69 -7.67
N ARG A 60 7.75 -1.84 -6.82
CA ARG A 60 7.09 -0.74 -6.11
C ARG A 60 6.57 -1.17 -4.74
N GLY A 61 6.36 -0.17 -3.90
CA GLY A 61 5.90 -0.35 -2.52
C GLY A 61 7.03 -0.23 -1.50
N THR A 62 6.71 0.19 -0.29
CA THR A 62 7.64 0.11 0.84
C THR A 62 7.36 -1.16 1.62
N VAL A 63 8.38 -2.01 1.76
CA VAL A 63 8.31 -3.24 2.54
C VAL A 63 9.02 -3.01 3.87
N TYR A 64 8.30 -3.19 4.95
CA TYR A 64 8.85 -3.26 6.30
C TYR A 64 9.09 -4.73 6.63
N ALA A 65 10.33 -5.09 6.90
CA ALA A 65 10.72 -6.45 7.27
C ALA A 65 11.34 -6.42 8.67
N ASN A 66 10.71 -7.11 9.59
CA ASN A 66 11.14 -7.20 10.97
C ASN A 66 11.55 -8.63 11.28
N LEU A 67 12.78 -8.80 11.79
CA LEU A 67 13.28 -10.07 12.29
C LEU A 67 13.25 -10.05 13.82
N THR A 68 12.55 -11.00 14.40
CA THR A 68 12.59 -11.27 15.85
C THR A 68 13.33 -12.57 16.05
N VAL A 69 14.37 -12.54 16.89
CA VAL A 69 15.16 -13.73 17.26
C VAL A 69 15.03 -13.95 18.74
N LYS A 70 14.81 -15.19 19.12
CA LYS A 70 14.84 -15.65 20.51
C LYS A 70 15.81 -16.80 20.60
N ARG A 71 16.69 -16.75 21.58
CA ARG A 71 17.53 -17.88 21.96
C ARG A 71 16.77 -18.64 23.05
N SER A 72 16.51 -19.94 22.83
CA SER A 72 15.96 -20.77 23.91
C SER A 72 17.07 -20.92 24.95
N ASP A 73 16.77 -20.55 26.17
CA ASP A 73 17.71 -20.60 27.27
C ASP A 73 18.21 -22.02 27.41
N ALA A 74 19.40 -22.30 26.87
CA ALA A 74 20.24 -23.34 27.48
C ALA A 74 20.39 -22.89 28.94
N ALA A 75 20.13 -23.81 29.86
CA ALA A 75 20.05 -23.54 31.28
C ALA A 75 21.05 -22.45 31.71
N GLN A 76 20.54 -21.33 32.18
CA GLN A 76 21.36 -20.23 32.69
C GLN A 76 22.32 -20.84 33.70
N THR A 77 23.61 -20.87 33.37
CA THR A 77 24.60 -21.43 34.29
C THR A 77 24.87 -20.38 35.36
N ILE A 78 24.41 -20.69 36.57
CA ILE A 78 24.71 -19.86 37.74
C ILE A 78 26.16 -20.11 38.12
N ARG A 79 26.97 -19.07 38.08
CA ARG A 79 28.37 -19.11 38.52
C ARG A 79 28.54 -18.23 39.75
N ILE A 80 29.31 -18.70 40.70
CA ILE A 80 29.74 -17.89 41.85
C ILE A 80 30.99 -17.11 41.42
N ASN A 81 30.96 -15.80 41.60
CA ASN A 81 32.15 -14.97 41.46
C ASN A 81 32.98 -15.09 42.73
N GLU A 82 33.99 -15.96 42.67
CA GLU A 82 34.84 -16.27 43.80
C GLU A 82 35.61 -15.06 44.34
N ASP A 83 36.02 -14.14 43.48
CA ASP A 83 36.74 -12.90 43.89
C ASP A 83 35.83 -11.98 44.70
N VAL A 84 34.60 -11.78 44.26
CA VAL A 84 33.61 -10.96 44.99
C VAL A 84 33.21 -11.68 46.29
N LEU A 85 32.97 -12.98 46.26
CA LEU A 85 32.64 -13.77 47.45
C LEU A 85 33.77 -13.67 48.49
N ALA A 86 35.04 -13.84 48.09
CA ALA A 86 36.18 -13.75 48.98
C ALA A 86 36.30 -12.33 49.60
N ALA A 87 36.09 -11.30 48.81
CA ALA A 87 36.12 -9.91 49.31
C ALA A 87 35.01 -9.66 50.35
N VAL A 88 33.80 -10.14 50.07
CA VAL A 88 32.65 -10.03 50.98
C VAL A 88 32.88 -10.79 52.29
N VAL A 89 33.40 -12.01 52.23
CA VAL A 89 33.69 -12.84 53.41
C VAL A 89 34.78 -12.17 54.27
N LYS A 90 35.79 -11.59 53.64
CA LYS A 90 36.87 -10.83 54.36
C LYS A 90 36.28 -9.62 55.09
N VAL A 91 35.48 -8.81 54.42
CA VAL A 91 34.81 -7.64 55.04
C VAL A 91 33.87 -8.05 56.17
N ALA A 92 33.12 -9.13 56.00
CA ALA A 92 32.24 -9.67 57.03
C ALA A 92 33.05 -10.14 58.27
N GLY A 93 34.22 -10.78 58.09
CA GLY A 93 35.12 -11.18 59.17
C GLY A 93 35.69 -9.96 59.92
N GLU A 94 36.09 -8.90 59.22
CA GLU A 94 36.58 -7.64 59.82
C GLU A 94 35.48 -6.91 60.63
N LEU A 95 34.25 -6.91 60.12
CA LEU A 95 33.08 -6.35 60.79
C LEU A 95 32.71 -7.14 62.07
N ALA A 96 32.77 -8.44 62.03
CA ALA A 96 32.48 -9.29 63.20
C ALA A 96 33.43 -9.04 64.36
N GLN A 97 34.64 -8.56 64.09
CA GLN A 97 35.60 -8.15 65.16
C GLN A 97 35.29 -6.77 65.77
N ARG A 98 34.53 -5.96 65.10
CA ARG A 98 34.22 -4.57 65.50
C ARG A 98 32.85 -4.40 66.17
N ILE A 99 31.94 -5.30 65.83
CA ILE A 99 30.58 -5.26 66.35
C ILE A 99 30.18 -6.68 66.77
N ASP A 100 29.31 -6.78 67.75
CA ASP A 100 28.75 -8.06 68.17
C ASP A 100 27.74 -8.51 67.12
N ALA A 101 28.22 -9.28 66.14
CA ALA A 101 27.44 -9.73 64.98
C ALA A 101 27.47 -11.23 64.83
N VAL A 102 26.38 -11.78 64.38
CA VAL A 102 26.26 -13.18 63.99
C VAL A 102 26.98 -13.40 62.65
N ALA A 103 27.59 -14.58 62.47
CA ALA A 103 28.16 -14.95 61.18
C ALA A 103 27.18 -14.82 60.03
N PRO A 104 27.59 -14.32 58.83
CA PRO A 104 26.69 -14.18 57.68
C PRO A 104 26.13 -15.52 57.23
N SER A 105 24.85 -15.54 56.92
CA SER A 105 24.20 -16.74 56.37
C SER A 105 24.55 -16.92 54.88
N ILE A 106 24.48 -18.14 54.37
CA ILE A 106 24.80 -18.43 52.96
C ILE A 106 23.83 -17.66 52.03
N ASP A 107 22.55 -17.59 52.32
CA ASP A 107 21.56 -16.83 51.59
C ASP A 107 21.86 -15.32 51.60
N GLY A 108 22.35 -14.79 52.73
CA GLY A 108 22.81 -13.41 52.85
C GLY A 108 24.00 -13.11 51.94
N LEU A 109 24.99 -14.03 51.89
CA LEU A 109 26.17 -13.90 51.01
C LEU A 109 25.78 -13.98 49.53
N LEU A 110 24.92 -14.95 49.16
CA LEU A 110 24.46 -15.16 47.78
C LEU A 110 23.53 -14.02 47.31
N GLY A 111 22.87 -13.33 48.24
CA GLY A 111 22.03 -12.16 47.92
C GLY A 111 22.79 -10.88 47.60
N ILE A 112 24.10 -10.84 47.83
CA ILE A 112 24.94 -9.67 47.53
C ILE A 112 25.16 -9.57 46.03
N LYS A 113 24.87 -8.39 45.47
CA LYS A 113 25.02 -8.14 44.04
C LYS A 113 26.45 -8.39 43.57
N GLY A 114 26.61 -9.26 42.58
CA GLY A 114 27.88 -9.61 41.98
C GLY A 114 28.51 -10.89 42.54
N VAL A 115 27.94 -11.53 43.61
CA VAL A 115 28.37 -12.85 44.10
C VAL A 115 27.81 -13.96 43.21
N ILE A 116 26.56 -13.82 42.77
CA ILE A 116 25.97 -14.71 41.78
C ILE A 116 26.01 -13.99 40.42
N GLU A 117 26.62 -14.66 39.46
CA GLU A 117 26.61 -14.25 38.06
C GLU A 117 25.80 -15.26 37.24
N VAL A 118 24.87 -14.76 36.46
CA VAL A 118 24.21 -15.55 35.44
C VAL A 118 25.10 -15.49 34.20
N VAL A 119 25.77 -16.56 33.90
CA VAL A 119 26.64 -16.69 32.74
C VAL A 119 25.77 -17.13 31.57
N GLU A 120 25.61 -16.27 30.56
CA GLU A 120 25.06 -16.70 29.29
C GLU A 120 26.04 -17.69 28.64
N PRO A 121 25.57 -18.81 28.09
CA PRO A 121 26.45 -19.77 27.41
C PRO A 121 27.15 -19.03 26.25
N GLU A 122 28.45 -19.28 26.13
CA GLU A 122 29.27 -18.77 25.04
C GLU A 122 28.58 -19.08 23.70
N SER A 123 28.49 -18.11 22.82
CA SER A 123 27.96 -18.34 21.49
C SER A 123 28.92 -19.21 20.70
N ASN A 124 28.41 -20.27 20.11
CA ASN A 124 29.15 -21.08 19.17
C ASN A 124 29.05 -20.43 17.78
N GLU A 125 30.18 -19.98 17.23
CA GLU A 125 30.23 -19.31 15.91
C GLU A 125 29.58 -20.15 14.80
N ASP A 126 29.71 -21.47 14.85
CA ASP A 126 29.09 -22.38 13.87
C ASP A 126 27.55 -22.41 14.02
N GLU A 127 27.05 -22.40 15.27
CA GLU A 127 25.59 -22.31 15.53
C GLU A 127 25.02 -20.97 15.09
N ASP A 128 25.72 -19.88 15.38
CA ASP A 128 25.32 -18.52 14.97
C ASP A 128 25.25 -18.40 13.44
N LYS A 129 26.26 -18.94 12.74
CA LYS A 129 26.30 -18.98 11.29
C LYS A 129 25.15 -19.81 10.71
N ALA A 130 24.94 -21.03 11.25
CA ALA A 130 23.83 -21.87 10.81
C ALA A 130 22.47 -21.22 11.06
N ALA A 131 22.29 -20.48 12.17
CA ALA A 131 21.07 -19.73 12.48
C ALA A 131 20.84 -18.57 11.49
N ARG A 132 21.90 -17.82 11.12
CA ARG A 132 21.81 -16.75 10.11
C ARG A 132 21.43 -17.30 8.74
N GLU A 133 22.02 -18.42 8.33
CA GLU A 133 21.67 -19.08 7.05
C GLU A 133 20.21 -19.56 7.05
N ALA A 134 19.74 -20.12 8.17
CA ALA A 134 18.37 -20.56 8.31
C ALA A 134 17.39 -19.36 8.30
N ALA A 135 17.73 -18.26 8.96
CA ALA A 135 16.95 -17.02 8.94
C ALA A 135 16.91 -16.39 7.54
N ALA A 136 18.00 -16.46 6.78
CA ALA A 136 18.02 -16.03 5.38
C ALA A 136 17.03 -16.83 4.52
N LYS A 137 17.00 -18.16 4.68
CA LYS A 137 16.03 -19.03 3.98
C LYS A 137 14.58 -18.71 4.38
N ALA A 138 14.34 -18.45 5.67
CA ALA A 138 13.02 -18.06 6.16
C ALA A 138 12.59 -16.69 5.60
N PHE A 139 13.52 -15.73 5.44
CA PHE A 139 13.23 -14.48 4.74
C PHE A 139 12.78 -14.73 3.31
N GLU A 140 13.45 -15.58 2.55
CA GLU A 140 13.05 -15.93 1.19
C GLU A 140 11.66 -16.57 1.12
N GLN A 141 11.32 -17.42 2.08
CA GLN A 141 9.97 -18.00 2.19
C GLN A 141 8.92 -16.92 2.47
N ALA A 142 9.19 -16.02 3.42
CA ALA A 142 8.30 -14.91 3.72
C ALA A 142 8.13 -13.97 2.51
N LEU A 143 9.21 -13.67 1.79
CA LEU A 143 9.19 -12.83 0.61
C LEU A 143 8.37 -13.49 -0.52
N THR A 144 8.54 -14.78 -0.75
CA THR A 144 7.76 -15.53 -1.73
C THR A 144 6.28 -15.51 -1.37
N SER A 145 5.93 -15.75 -0.11
CA SER A 145 4.55 -15.67 0.38
C SER A 145 3.95 -14.26 0.22
N LEU A 146 4.75 -13.21 0.46
CA LEU A 146 4.35 -11.83 0.25
C LEU A 146 4.03 -11.56 -1.24
N VAL A 147 4.89 -12.01 -2.14
CA VAL A 147 4.68 -11.85 -3.60
C VAL A 147 3.41 -12.58 -4.05
N GLU A 148 3.17 -13.79 -3.56
CA GLU A 148 1.94 -14.55 -3.87
C GLU A 148 0.68 -13.83 -3.35
N MET A 149 0.72 -13.31 -2.11
CA MET A 149 -0.38 -12.55 -1.55
C MET A 149 -0.68 -11.30 -2.39
N ARG A 150 0.36 -10.54 -2.76
CA ARG A 150 0.24 -9.35 -3.63
C ARG A 150 -0.36 -9.69 -4.99
N ARG A 151 -0.01 -10.84 -5.58
CA ARG A 151 -0.62 -11.33 -6.84
C ARG A 151 -2.09 -11.66 -6.67
N ARG A 152 -2.47 -12.40 -5.63
CA ARG A 152 -3.89 -12.73 -5.36
C ARG A 152 -4.73 -11.47 -5.15
N GLU A 153 -4.22 -10.50 -4.41
CA GLU A 153 -4.88 -9.22 -4.23
C GLU A 153 -4.94 -8.42 -5.54
N GLY A 154 -3.88 -8.47 -6.35
CA GLY A 154 -3.83 -7.86 -7.67
C GLY A 154 -4.88 -8.43 -8.64
N ASP A 155 -5.08 -9.73 -8.63
CA ASP A 155 -6.12 -10.39 -9.45
C ASP A 155 -7.53 -9.97 -9.01
N ALA A 156 -7.79 -9.89 -7.69
CA ALA A 156 -9.05 -9.39 -7.16
C ALA A 156 -9.30 -7.91 -7.53
N LEU A 157 -8.27 -7.07 -7.43
CA LEU A 157 -8.31 -5.67 -7.87
C LEU A 157 -8.60 -5.59 -9.38
N GLY A 158 -8.01 -6.45 -10.19
CA GLY A 158 -8.26 -6.52 -11.64
C GLY A 158 -9.74 -6.76 -11.96
N GLN A 159 -10.40 -7.66 -11.23
CA GLN A 159 -11.84 -7.90 -11.38
C GLN A 159 -12.68 -6.66 -11.02
N ILE A 160 -12.33 -6.00 -9.92
CA ILE A 160 -13.02 -4.76 -9.49
C ILE A 160 -12.84 -3.66 -10.55
N LEU A 161 -11.63 -3.49 -11.09
CA LEU A 161 -11.35 -2.49 -12.11
C LEU A 161 -12.11 -2.77 -13.41
N MET A 162 -12.24 -4.03 -13.83
CA MET A 162 -13.05 -4.40 -14.99
C MET A 162 -14.53 -4.07 -14.77
N GLN A 163 -15.08 -4.35 -13.58
CA GLN A 163 -16.46 -3.97 -13.25
C GLN A 163 -16.67 -2.46 -13.30
N ARG A 164 -15.67 -1.63 -12.87
CA ARG A 164 -15.76 -0.18 -13.00
C ARG A 164 -15.74 0.27 -14.46
N MET A 165 -14.98 -0.41 -15.33
CA MET A 165 -15.01 -0.13 -16.77
C MET A 165 -16.38 -0.44 -17.37
N ASP A 166 -17.02 -1.55 -16.98
CA ASP A 166 -18.35 -1.90 -17.43
C ASP A 166 -19.40 -0.88 -16.96
N GLU A 167 -19.25 -0.37 -15.75
CA GLU A 167 -20.14 0.64 -15.19
C GLU A 167 -19.98 2.00 -15.89
N ILE A 168 -18.74 2.45 -16.15
CA ILE A 168 -18.47 3.68 -16.92
C ILE A 168 -19.03 3.55 -18.33
N GLU A 169 -18.86 2.41 -18.99
CA GLU A 169 -19.42 2.17 -20.32
C GLU A 169 -20.96 2.25 -20.35
N ARG A 170 -21.60 1.65 -19.34
CA ARG A 170 -23.07 1.72 -19.20
C ARG A 170 -23.55 3.17 -19.02
N LEU A 171 -22.85 3.95 -18.20
CA LEU A 171 -23.16 5.36 -17.95
C LEU A 171 -22.90 6.21 -19.20
N ALA A 172 -21.83 5.95 -19.94
CA ALA A 172 -21.54 6.64 -21.20
C ALA A 172 -22.64 6.37 -22.25
N LYS A 173 -23.10 5.12 -22.38
CA LYS A 173 -24.24 4.78 -23.24
C LYS A 173 -25.54 5.46 -22.79
N ARG A 174 -25.79 5.55 -21.48
CA ARG A 174 -26.95 6.28 -20.95
C ARG A 174 -26.85 7.79 -21.27
N ALA A 175 -25.67 8.39 -21.13
CA ALA A 175 -25.44 9.77 -21.51
C ALA A 175 -25.63 9.99 -23.01
N GLU A 176 -25.21 9.06 -23.87
CA GLU A 176 -25.41 9.12 -25.31
C GLU A 176 -26.88 9.13 -25.71
N THR A 177 -27.72 8.36 -25.02
CA THR A 177 -29.16 8.22 -25.30
C THR A 177 -30.04 9.18 -24.50
N ALA A 178 -29.46 10.12 -23.75
CA ALA A 178 -30.21 11.06 -22.92
C ALA A 178 -31.21 11.89 -23.75
N PRO A 179 -32.45 12.07 -23.28
CA PRO A 179 -33.51 12.76 -24.01
C PRO A 179 -33.15 14.20 -24.43
N GLY A 180 -32.36 14.90 -23.59
CA GLY A 180 -31.90 16.26 -23.88
C GLY A 180 -30.91 16.39 -25.05
N ARG A 181 -30.37 15.25 -25.56
CA ARG A 181 -29.48 15.17 -26.73
C ARG A 181 -30.23 15.00 -28.06
N LYS A 182 -31.53 14.73 -28.03
CA LYS A 182 -32.30 14.58 -29.26
C LYS A 182 -32.35 15.93 -29.99
N PRO A 183 -32.19 15.95 -31.33
CA PRO A 183 -32.19 17.18 -32.10
C PRO A 183 -33.42 18.08 -31.84
N GLU A 184 -34.56 17.45 -31.59
CA GLU A 184 -35.81 18.13 -31.30
C GLU A 184 -35.76 18.87 -29.94
N ALA A 185 -35.17 18.22 -28.90
CA ALA A 185 -35.02 18.81 -27.57
C ALA A 185 -34.01 19.98 -27.59
N ILE A 186 -32.90 19.80 -28.32
CA ILE A 186 -31.91 20.88 -28.52
C ILE A 186 -32.55 22.06 -29.23
N LYS A 187 -33.34 21.83 -30.30
CA LYS A 187 -34.03 22.85 -31.06
C LYS A 187 -35.09 23.58 -30.24
N ALA A 188 -35.89 22.87 -29.45
CA ALA A 188 -36.89 23.43 -28.57
C ALA A 188 -36.26 24.38 -27.54
N ARG A 189 -35.21 23.94 -26.88
CA ARG A 189 -34.50 24.73 -25.87
C ARG A 189 -33.78 25.93 -26.44
N LEU A 190 -33.21 25.80 -27.64
CA LEU A 190 -32.64 26.92 -28.37
C LEU A 190 -33.70 27.97 -28.69
N ALA A 191 -34.89 27.55 -29.15
CA ALA A 191 -35.99 28.43 -29.41
C ALA A 191 -36.45 29.18 -28.13
N GLU A 192 -36.51 28.52 -26.99
CA GLU A 192 -36.85 29.12 -25.70
C GLU A 192 -35.82 30.16 -25.27
N GLN A 193 -34.52 29.86 -25.37
CA GLN A 193 -33.43 30.77 -25.04
C GLN A 193 -33.43 32.00 -25.97
N ILE A 194 -33.67 31.80 -27.25
CA ILE A 194 -33.81 32.89 -28.24
C ILE A 194 -35.01 33.76 -27.90
N ALA A 195 -36.17 33.17 -27.58
CA ALA A 195 -37.35 33.91 -27.19
C ALA A 195 -37.10 34.78 -25.96
N ALA A 196 -36.47 34.25 -24.92
CA ALA A 196 -36.10 34.97 -23.70
C ALA A 196 -35.13 36.14 -23.98
N LEU A 197 -34.21 35.99 -24.94
CA LEU A 197 -33.31 37.07 -25.35
C LEU A 197 -34.05 38.15 -26.16
N LEU A 198 -35.01 37.78 -27.00
CA LEU A 198 -35.83 38.73 -27.81
C LEU A 198 -36.78 39.57 -26.95
N GLU A 199 -37.27 39.02 -25.83
CA GLU A 199 -38.08 39.76 -24.86
C GLU A 199 -37.30 40.92 -24.19
N THR A 200 -35.98 40.82 -24.14
CA THR A 200 -35.13 41.82 -23.47
C THR A 200 -34.58 42.90 -24.37
N SER A 201 -34.75 42.82 -25.71
CA SER A 201 -34.21 43.81 -26.63
C SER A 201 -34.88 43.78 -28.02
N ASP A 202 -35.41 44.92 -28.50
CA ASP A 202 -36.05 45.12 -29.82
C ASP A 202 -35.06 45.19 -31.01
N ARG A 203 -33.76 44.95 -30.80
CA ARG A 203 -32.72 45.15 -31.82
C ARG A 203 -31.81 43.96 -31.97
N PHE A 204 -32.34 42.81 -32.35
CA PHE A 204 -31.48 41.66 -32.72
C PHE A 204 -31.41 41.47 -34.24
N ASP A 205 -30.19 41.37 -34.75
CA ASP A 205 -29.89 40.97 -36.12
C ASP A 205 -30.07 39.44 -36.25
N ALA A 206 -30.86 38.99 -37.24
CA ALA A 206 -31.15 37.58 -37.49
C ALA A 206 -29.90 36.75 -37.76
N ASP A 207 -28.89 37.32 -38.39
CA ASP A 207 -27.63 36.64 -38.68
C ASP A 207 -26.82 36.40 -37.41
N ARG A 208 -26.80 37.36 -36.48
CA ARG A 208 -26.14 37.24 -35.19
C ARG A 208 -26.82 36.21 -34.29
N LEU A 209 -28.13 36.11 -34.33
CA LEU A 209 -28.92 35.12 -33.62
C LEU A 209 -28.63 33.69 -34.13
N SER A 210 -28.52 33.55 -35.45
CA SER A 210 -28.15 32.25 -36.07
C SER A 210 -26.75 31.83 -35.71
N GLN A 211 -25.77 32.72 -35.62
CA GLN A 211 -24.41 32.48 -35.20
C GLN A 211 -24.35 32.02 -33.72
N GLU A 212 -25.05 32.72 -32.81
CA GLU A 212 -25.14 32.33 -31.40
C GLU A 212 -25.81 30.96 -31.21
N ALA A 213 -26.86 30.68 -32.01
CA ALA A 213 -27.53 29.38 -31.99
C ALA A 213 -26.60 28.23 -32.36
N ILE A 214 -25.78 28.38 -33.39
CA ILE A 214 -24.77 27.42 -33.79
C ILE A 214 -23.71 27.24 -32.69
N LEU A 215 -23.29 28.34 -32.08
CA LEU A 215 -22.30 28.31 -31.00
C LEU A 215 -22.80 27.56 -29.77
N ILE A 216 -24.07 27.78 -29.37
CA ILE A 216 -24.74 27.08 -28.27
C ILE A 216 -24.88 25.58 -28.58
N ALA A 217 -25.30 25.23 -29.80
CA ALA A 217 -25.45 23.86 -30.24
C ALA A 217 -24.10 23.13 -30.23
N THR A 218 -23.03 23.78 -30.71
CA THR A 218 -21.68 23.25 -30.72
C THR A 218 -21.13 23.08 -29.28
N LYS A 219 -21.40 24.02 -28.39
CA LYS A 219 -20.99 23.94 -26.97
C LYS A 219 -21.72 22.80 -26.21
N ALA A 220 -22.90 22.42 -26.62
CA ALA A 220 -23.70 21.36 -26.01
C ALA A 220 -23.37 19.95 -26.56
N ASP A 221 -22.54 19.86 -27.59
CA ASP A 221 -22.15 18.54 -28.13
C ASP A 221 -21.07 17.90 -27.26
N ILE A 222 -21.37 16.69 -26.74
CA ILE A 222 -20.49 15.86 -25.91
C ILE A 222 -20.07 14.59 -26.64
N ARG A 223 -20.25 14.50 -27.95
CA ARG A 223 -19.94 13.29 -28.71
C ARG A 223 -18.44 12.96 -28.64
N GLU A 224 -17.61 13.96 -28.79
CA GLU A 224 -16.15 13.81 -28.74
C GLU A 224 -15.70 13.27 -27.38
N GLU A 225 -16.25 13.80 -26.29
CA GLU A 225 -15.94 13.35 -24.93
C GLU A 225 -16.36 11.88 -24.71
N LEU A 226 -17.55 11.49 -25.19
CA LEU A 226 -18.02 10.10 -25.10
C LEU A 226 -17.17 9.15 -25.94
N ASP A 227 -16.74 9.54 -27.14
CA ASP A 227 -15.84 8.76 -27.99
C ASP A 227 -14.47 8.58 -27.32
N ARG A 228 -13.95 9.62 -26.67
CA ARG A 228 -12.72 9.55 -25.90
C ARG A 228 -12.86 8.64 -24.68
N ILE A 229 -13.97 8.74 -23.93
CA ILE A 229 -14.29 7.83 -22.82
C ILE A 229 -14.31 6.38 -23.31
N ALA A 230 -14.96 6.08 -24.43
CA ALA A 230 -15.01 4.75 -25.02
C ALA A 230 -13.59 4.23 -25.39
N SER A 231 -12.75 5.10 -25.99
CA SER A 231 -11.35 4.78 -26.28
C SER A 231 -10.56 4.47 -25.01
N HIS A 232 -10.72 5.27 -23.95
CA HIS A 232 -10.06 5.08 -22.68
C HIS A 232 -10.49 3.78 -21.98
N ILE A 233 -11.77 3.40 -22.06
CA ILE A 233 -12.27 2.11 -21.57
C ILE A 233 -11.55 0.96 -22.26
N GLY A 234 -11.40 1.02 -23.58
CA GLY A 234 -10.66 0.01 -24.36
C GLY A 234 -9.22 -0.13 -23.91
N GLN A 235 -8.52 1.00 -23.74
CA GLN A 235 -7.14 1.04 -23.26
C GLN A 235 -7.00 0.50 -21.84
N ALA A 236 -7.94 0.85 -20.93
CA ALA A 236 -7.92 0.35 -19.55
C ALA A 236 -8.08 -1.17 -19.52
N ARG A 237 -9.08 -1.71 -20.24
CA ARG A 237 -9.32 -3.16 -20.34
C ARG A 237 -8.11 -3.91 -20.90
N GLU A 238 -7.46 -3.35 -21.92
CA GLU A 238 -6.25 -3.94 -22.50
C GLU A 238 -5.10 -3.99 -21.48
N MET A 239 -4.86 -2.89 -20.74
CA MET A 239 -3.83 -2.83 -19.73
C MET A 239 -4.10 -3.79 -18.56
N ILE A 240 -5.35 -3.83 -18.07
CA ILE A 240 -5.75 -4.76 -17.01
C ILE A 240 -5.60 -6.21 -17.46
N GLY A 241 -6.00 -6.54 -18.68
CA GLY A 241 -5.89 -7.89 -19.25
C GLY A 241 -4.44 -8.34 -19.51
N LYS A 242 -3.56 -7.43 -19.92
CA LYS A 242 -2.13 -7.71 -20.10
C LYS A 242 -1.39 -7.89 -18.79
N GLY A 243 -1.83 -7.21 -17.73
CA GLY A 243 -1.19 -7.22 -16.42
C GLY A 243 0.21 -6.60 -16.41
N GLY A 244 1.00 -6.92 -15.36
CA GLY A 244 2.31 -6.33 -15.12
C GLY A 244 2.24 -4.96 -14.41
N PRO A 245 3.31 -4.16 -14.41
CA PRO A 245 3.39 -2.89 -13.68
C PRO A 245 2.62 -1.78 -14.43
N VAL A 246 1.29 -1.84 -14.40
CA VAL A 246 0.39 -0.94 -15.12
C VAL A 246 -0.19 0.19 -14.28
N GLY A 247 0.01 0.17 -12.94
CA GLY A 247 -0.66 1.09 -12.03
C GLY A 247 -0.46 2.57 -12.37
N ARG A 248 0.76 3.00 -12.73
CA ARG A 248 1.02 4.40 -13.12
C ARG A 248 0.29 4.81 -14.40
N ARG A 249 0.20 3.89 -15.38
CA ARG A 249 -0.48 4.15 -16.66
C ARG A 249 -1.99 4.22 -16.47
N LEU A 250 -2.54 3.36 -15.63
CA LEU A 250 -3.95 3.39 -15.26
C LEU A 250 -4.32 4.64 -14.43
N ASP A 251 -3.42 5.11 -13.55
CA ASP A 251 -3.65 6.37 -12.81
C ASP A 251 -3.68 7.58 -13.75
N PHE A 252 -2.80 7.62 -14.75
CA PHE A 252 -2.86 8.64 -15.80
C PHE A 252 -4.18 8.56 -16.57
N LEU A 253 -4.60 7.35 -16.95
CA LEU A 253 -5.86 7.15 -17.68
C LEU A 253 -7.08 7.55 -16.83
N ALA A 254 -7.03 7.33 -15.50
CA ALA A 254 -8.08 7.82 -14.59
C ALA A 254 -8.19 9.36 -14.58
N GLN A 255 -7.07 10.08 -14.74
CA GLN A 255 -7.07 11.53 -14.86
C GLN A 255 -7.71 11.99 -16.19
N GLU A 256 -7.42 11.27 -17.29
CA GLU A 256 -8.09 11.56 -18.58
C GLU A 256 -9.59 11.28 -18.49
N PHE A 257 -10.03 10.17 -17.89
CA PHE A 257 -11.46 9.94 -17.62
C PHE A 257 -12.10 11.10 -16.86
N ASN A 258 -11.47 11.56 -15.78
CA ASN A 258 -11.97 12.68 -14.99
C ASN A 258 -12.10 13.95 -15.83
N ARG A 259 -11.14 14.22 -16.72
CA ARG A 259 -11.16 15.35 -17.62
C ARG A 259 -12.36 15.29 -18.58
N GLU A 260 -12.53 14.16 -19.27
CA GLU A 260 -13.62 13.99 -20.23
C GLU A 260 -15.00 14.04 -19.53
N VAL A 261 -15.14 13.39 -18.38
CA VAL A 261 -16.39 13.42 -17.60
C VAL A 261 -16.71 14.83 -17.09
N ASN A 262 -15.73 15.60 -16.61
CA ASN A 262 -15.93 16.99 -16.20
C ASN A 262 -16.36 17.86 -17.38
N THR A 263 -15.80 17.63 -18.57
CA THR A 263 -16.22 18.34 -19.79
C THR A 263 -17.65 17.97 -20.18
N CYS A 264 -18.02 16.70 -20.11
CA CYS A 264 -19.42 16.27 -20.30
C CYS A 264 -20.37 16.98 -19.33
N CYS A 265 -20.02 17.04 -18.03
CA CYS A 265 -20.84 17.74 -17.03
C CYS A 265 -20.97 19.24 -17.33
N SER A 266 -19.88 19.91 -17.73
CA SER A 266 -19.87 21.34 -18.01
C SER A 266 -20.64 21.72 -19.27
N LYS A 267 -20.70 20.84 -20.26
CA LYS A 267 -21.47 20.97 -21.48
C LYS A 267 -22.93 20.52 -21.31
N SER A 268 -23.24 19.86 -20.19
CA SER A 268 -24.60 19.37 -19.93
C SER A 268 -25.53 20.52 -19.68
N ASN A 269 -26.66 20.50 -20.39
CA ASN A 269 -27.77 21.44 -20.26
C ASN A 269 -29.08 20.72 -19.89
N ASP A 270 -29.01 19.47 -19.47
CA ASP A 270 -30.10 18.58 -19.07
C ASP A 270 -29.82 17.93 -17.73
N VAL A 271 -30.82 17.87 -16.85
CA VAL A 271 -30.70 17.35 -15.49
C VAL A 271 -30.31 15.85 -15.50
N GLU A 272 -30.88 15.05 -16.42
CA GLU A 272 -30.57 13.63 -16.53
C GLU A 272 -29.14 13.41 -16.97
N LEU A 273 -28.66 14.18 -17.94
CA LEU A 273 -27.26 14.13 -18.40
C LEU A 273 -26.29 14.58 -17.30
N THR A 274 -26.65 15.64 -16.56
CA THR A 274 -25.85 16.11 -15.41
C THR A 274 -25.73 15.04 -14.34
N ASN A 275 -26.86 14.41 -13.97
CA ASN A 275 -26.85 13.32 -12.96
C ASN A 275 -26.02 12.13 -13.43
N THR A 276 -26.17 11.73 -14.70
CA THR A 276 -25.36 10.64 -15.29
C THR A 276 -23.87 10.96 -15.28
N GLY A 277 -23.50 12.21 -15.56
CA GLY A 277 -22.12 12.67 -15.48
C GLY A 277 -21.57 12.64 -14.06
N LEU A 278 -22.34 13.04 -13.05
CA LEU A 278 -21.96 12.97 -11.65
C LEU A 278 -21.81 11.52 -11.17
N GLU A 279 -22.71 10.61 -11.56
CA GLU A 279 -22.58 9.18 -11.31
C GLU A 279 -21.27 8.63 -11.92
N MET A 280 -21.00 8.97 -13.18
CA MET A 280 -19.77 8.56 -13.88
C MET A 280 -18.52 9.08 -13.18
N LYS A 281 -18.53 10.33 -12.71
CA LYS A 281 -17.43 10.92 -11.95
C LYS A 281 -17.12 10.13 -10.67
N ASN A 282 -18.15 9.71 -9.93
CA ASN A 282 -17.98 8.88 -8.74
C ASN A 282 -17.34 7.53 -9.07
N VAL A 283 -17.77 6.89 -10.17
CA VAL A 283 -17.19 5.60 -10.59
C VAL A 283 -15.74 5.76 -11.02
N VAL A 284 -15.41 6.83 -11.72
CA VAL A 284 -14.02 7.15 -12.12
C VAL A 284 -13.14 7.39 -10.89
N GLU A 285 -13.63 8.07 -9.86
CA GLU A 285 -12.86 8.27 -8.63
C GLU A 285 -12.65 6.94 -7.89
N GLN A 286 -13.67 6.09 -7.79
CA GLN A 286 -13.54 4.74 -7.23
C GLN A 286 -12.55 3.88 -8.02
N PHE A 287 -12.56 3.97 -9.35
CA PHE A 287 -11.56 3.31 -10.21
C PHE A 287 -10.15 3.79 -9.85
N ARG A 288 -9.94 5.10 -9.75
CA ARG A 288 -8.66 5.70 -9.41
C ARG A 288 -8.13 5.27 -8.05
N GLU A 289 -8.99 5.21 -7.03
CA GLU A 289 -8.62 4.73 -5.70
C GLU A 289 -8.11 3.29 -5.70
N GLN A 290 -8.72 2.41 -6.50
CA GLN A 290 -8.26 1.03 -6.62
C GLN A 290 -6.96 0.92 -7.42
N VAL A 291 -6.82 1.71 -8.49
CA VAL A 291 -5.59 1.78 -9.30
C VAL A 291 -4.38 2.18 -8.45
N GLN A 292 -4.55 3.08 -7.46
CA GLN A 292 -3.48 3.50 -6.56
C GLN A 292 -2.91 2.37 -5.69
N LYS A 293 -3.59 1.23 -5.60
CA LYS A 293 -3.10 0.04 -4.89
C LYS A 293 -2.28 -0.88 -5.80
N LEU A 294 -2.33 -0.69 -7.12
CA LEU A 294 -1.60 -1.51 -8.10
C LEU A 294 -0.15 -1.07 -8.26
N GLU A 295 0.70 -2.08 -8.47
CA GLU A 295 2.10 -1.93 -8.83
C GLU A 295 2.30 -1.33 -10.23
#